data_80f09d9796c98df536fd95f3c1159a2c
#
_entry.id   80f09d9796c98df536fd95f3c1159a2c
#
_cell.length_a   1.000
_cell.length_b   1.000
_cell.length_c   1.000
_cell.angle_alpha   90.00
_cell.angle_beta   90.00
_cell.angle_gamma   90.00
#
_symmetry.space_group_name_H-M   'P 1'
#
loop_
_entity.id
_entity.type
_entity.pdbx_description
1 polymer ?
#
loop_
_entity_poly.entity_id
_entity_poly.type
_entity_poly.pdbx_seq_one_letter_code
_entity_poly.pdbx_strand_id
1 'polypeptide(L)'
;RPSAMCCWQVDTKGITLFLDVRCGNTGVQLKGRKLCAAQIVCMEAEGADTFETAQKFCEKMCTDPIFPEFPVYGSNNWYYAYGDSSEEEILSDTDYILKLTEGVKNPPFMVIDDCWQEHHRLDEYNGGPWTKGNARFPDMKGLADKLEKKGVRPGIWIRLLLNEDENIP
;
A
#
# COMPACT_ATOMS: atom_id res chain seq x y z
N ARG A 1 3.30 17.21 9.76
CA ARG A 1 4.50 16.50 10.25
C ARG A 1 5.64 16.79 9.28
N PRO A 2 6.86 17.09 9.74
CA PRO A 2 8.00 17.11 8.84
C PRO A 2 8.21 15.70 8.30
N SER A 3 8.39 15.59 6.99
CA SER A 3 8.78 14.33 6.37
C SER A 3 10.25 14.07 6.72
N ALA A 4 10.54 13.03 7.43
CA ALA A 4 11.90 12.57 7.66
C ALA A 4 12.20 11.48 6.63
N MET A 5 13.23 11.69 5.83
CA MET A 5 13.81 10.63 5.00
C MET A 5 14.87 9.90 5.79
N CYS A 6 14.72 8.60 5.96
CA CYS A 6 15.72 7.76 6.58
C CYS A 6 16.33 6.79 5.56
N CYS A 7 17.62 6.57 5.69
CA CYS A 7 18.38 5.63 4.88
C CYS A 7 19.31 4.82 5.79
N TRP A 8 19.25 3.50 5.65
CA TRP A 8 20.18 2.58 6.30
C TRP A 8 21.31 2.22 5.32
N GLN A 9 22.52 2.41 5.77
CA GLN A 9 23.71 1.90 5.07
C GLN A 9 24.29 0.75 5.87
N VAL A 10 24.49 -0.38 5.22
CA VAL A 10 25.15 -1.56 5.79
C VAL A 10 26.42 -1.82 5.01
N ASP A 11 27.55 -1.82 5.68
CA ASP A 11 28.85 -2.08 5.08
C ASP A 11 29.77 -2.87 6.03
N THR A 12 31.03 -3.07 5.67
CA THR A 12 32.02 -3.80 6.49
C THR A 12 32.38 -3.10 7.79
N LYS A 13 31.99 -1.84 7.98
CA LYS A 13 32.24 -1.06 9.20
C LYS A 13 31.05 -1.07 10.15
N GLY A 14 29.89 -1.53 9.69
CA GLY A 14 28.68 -1.62 10.50
C GLY A 14 27.43 -1.12 9.82
N ILE A 15 26.48 -0.68 10.64
CA ILE A 15 25.18 -0.15 10.23
C ILE A 15 25.12 1.33 10.58
N THR A 16 24.88 2.16 9.58
CA THR A 16 24.72 3.61 9.76
C THR A 16 23.30 4.04 9.39
N LEU A 17 22.65 4.78 10.28
CA LEU A 17 21.38 5.43 9.99
C LEU A 17 21.61 6.90 9.61
N PHE A 18 21.19 7.28 8.42
CA PHE A 18 21.06 8.67 8.02
C PHE A 18 19.61 9.11 8.18
N LEU A 19 19.42 10.27 8.81
CA LEU A 19 18.11 10.84 9.03
C LEU A 19 18.09 12.30 8.56
N ASP A 20 17.33 12.57 7.49
CA ASP A 20 17.13 13.92 6.99
C ASP A 20 15.77 14.45 7.42
N VAL A 21 15.76 15.44 8.28
CA VAL A 21 14.54 16.08 8.82
C VAL A 21 14.23 17.42 8.15
N ARG A 22 14.87 17.74 7.02
CA ARG A 22 14.74 19.04 6.36
C ARG A 22 13.43 19.21 5.56
N CYS A 23 12.59 18.20 5.48
CA CYS A 23 11.27 18.30 4.83
C CYS A 23 11.35 18.92 3.42
N GLY A 24 12.03 18.24 2.48
CA GLY A 24 12.17 18.71 1.11
C GLY A 24 13.17 19.86 0.90
N ASN A 25 14.25 19.86 1.67
CA ASN A 25 15.38 20.83 1.63
C ASN A 25 15.13 22.21 2.23
N THR A 26 13.95 22.53 2.71
CA THR A 26 13.66 23.86 3.27
C THR A 26 14.07 24.01 4.73
N GLY A 27 14.33 22.92 5.42
CA GLY A 27 14.60 22.91 6.85
C GLY A 27 13.39 23.34 7.69
N VAL A 28 13.44 23.03 8.98
CA VAL A 28 12.39 23.40 9.95
C VAL A 28 12.99 24.25 11.06
N GLN A 29 12.46 25.45 11.26
CA GLN A 29 12.87 26.31 12.36
C GLN A 29 12.22 25.83 13.66
N LEU A 30 13.02 25.37 14.59
CA LEU A 30 12.53 24.85 15.86
C LEU A 30 12.17 25.96 16.87
N LYS A 31 12.73 27.17 16.71
CA LYS A 31 12.45 28.33 17.60
C LYS A 31 12.55 27.97 19.10
N GLY A 32 13.62 27.28 19.48
CA GLY A 32 13.86 26.82 20.85
C GLY A 32 13.14 25.53 21.28
N ARG A 33 12.28 24.95 20.41
CA ARG A 33 11.67 23.65 20.67
C ARG A 33 12.67 22.51 20.43
N LYS A 34 12.46 21.38 21.08
CA LYS A 34 13.19 20.14 20.80
C LYS A 34 12.39 19.29 19.82
N LEU A 35 13.05 18.66 18.89
CA LEU A 35 12.49 17.67 17.97
C LEU A 35 13.10 16.30 18.30
N CYS A 36 12.26 15.31 18.60
CA CYS A 36 12.69 13.92 18.55
C CYS A 36 12.82 13.52 17.08
N ALA A 37 14.04 13.44 16.57
CA ALA A 37 14.31 13.14 15.18
C ALA A 37 14.10 11.67 14.86
N ALA A 38 14.47 10.78 15.78
CA ALA A 38 14.30 9.34 15.64
C ALA A 38 14.17 8.66 16.99
N GLN A 39 13.52 7.52 16.97
CA GLN A 39 13.61 6.48 17.99
C GLN A 39 14.12 5.22 17.30
N ILE A 40 15.19 4.64 17.85
CA ILE A 40 15.82 3.45 17.30
C ILE A 40 15.57 2.31 18.29
N VAL A 41 15.05 1.21 17.79
CA VAL A 41 14.87 -0.02 18.55
C VAL A 41 15.79 -1.09 17.96
N CYS A 42 16.64 -1.64 18.79
CA CYS A 42 17.49 -2.78 18.47
C CYS A 42 17.04 -3.97 19.30
N MET A 43 17.04 -5.15 18.69
CA MET A 43 16.73 -6.40 19.36
C MET A 43 17.74 -7.46 18.95
N GLU A 44 18.30 -8.12 19.94
CA GLU A 44 19.09 -9.34 19.77
C GLU A 44 18.25 -10.52 20.21
N ALA A 45 18.27 -11.60 19.45
CA ALA A 45 17.56 -12.83 19.78
C ALA A 45 18.55 -14.00 19.79
N GLU A 46 19.13 -14.25 20.96
CA GLU A 46 20.02 -15.40 21.15
C GLU A 46 19.25 -16.71 20.97
N GLY A 47 19.79 -17.60 20.14
CA GLY A 47 19.27 -18.96 19.93
C GLY A 47 17.95 -19.06 19.17
N ALA A 48 17.35 -17.95 18.75
CA ALA A 48 16.16 -17.94 17.89
C ALA A 48 16.55 -17.97 16.41
N ASP A 49 15.71 -18.57 15.57
CA ASP A 49 15.89 -18.45 14.13
C ASP A 49 15.51 -17.02 13.63
N THR A 50 15.84 -16.75 12.38
CA THR A 50 15.61 -15.41 11.77
C THR A 50 14.14 -15.05 11.70
N PHE A 51 13.26 -16.04 11.48
CA PHE A 51 11.83 -15.82 11.37
C PHE A 51 11.21 -15.50 12.74
N GLU A 52 11.55 -16.27 13.77
CA GLU A 52 11.12 -15.98 15.15
C GLU A 52 11.62 -14.63 15.64
N THR A 53 12.84 -14.27 15.29
CA THR A 53 13.41 -12.96 15.62
C THR A 53 12.60 -11.83 14.95
N ALA A 54 12.25 -12.00 13.68
CA ALA A 54 11.44 -11.02 12.96
C ALA A 54 10.03 -10.90 13.56
N GLN A 55 9.39 -11.99 13.94
CA GLN A 55 8.09 -11.97 14.61
C GLN A 55 8.13 -11.21 15.94
N LYS A 56 9.10 -11.52 16.80
CA LYS A 56 9.30 -10.82 18.08
C LYS A 56 9.61 -9.33 17.88
N PHE A 57 10.31 -8.98 16.79
CA PHE A 57 10.55 -7.57 16.46
C PHE A 57 9.27 -6.85 16.05
N CYS A 58 8.37 -7.49 15.29
CA CYS A 58 7.07 -6.92 14.95
C CYS A 58 6.24 -6.59 16.22
N GLU A 59 6.28 -7.44 17.25
CA GLU A 59 5.63 -7.18 18.54
C GLU A 59 6.19 -5.93 19.23
N LYS A 60 7.49 -5.63 19.05
CA LYS A 60 8.11 -4.40 19.56
C LYS A 60 7.72 -3.17 18.76
N MET A 61 7.44 -3.30 17.47
CA MET A 61 7.02 -2.17 16.62
C MET A 61 5.59 -1.72 16.94
N CYS A 62 4.73 -2.62 17.39
CA CYS A 62 3.36 -2.31 17.76
C CYS A 62 2.95 -3.09 19.02
N THR A 63 2.79 -2.39 20.13
CA THR A 63 2.44 -2.99 21.42
C THR A 63 0.95 -3.30 21.58
N ASP A 64 0.11 -2.70 20.74
CA ASP A 64 -1.34 -2.91 20.73
C ASP A 64 -1.83 -3.05 19.27
N PRO A 65 -1.50 -4.18 18.61
CA PRO A 65 -1.83 -4.38 17.21
C PRO A 65 -3.31 -4.69 17.03
N ILE A 66 -3.93 -4.04 16.05
CA ILE A 66 -5.27 -4.39 15.59
C ILE A 66 -5.11 -5.37 14.42
N PHE A 67 -5.37 -6.63 14.67
CA PHE A 67 -5.33 -7.65 13.62
C PHE A 67 -6.68 -7.75 12.92
N PRO A 68 -6.69 -8.01 11.60
CA PRO A 68 -7.92 -8.39 10.92
C PRO A 68 -8.44 -9.73 11.49
N GLU A 69 -9.76 -9.88 11.56
CA GLU A 69 -10.42 -11.11 12.06
C GLU A 69 -10.00 -12.36 11.26
N PHE A 70 -9.74 -12.17 9.97
CA PHE A 70 -9.31 -13.23 9.06
C PHE A 70 -8.06 -12.82 8.29
N PRO A 71 -7.25 -13.79 7.84
CA PRO A 71 -6.10 -13.50 6.96
C PRO A 71 -6.51 -12.69 5.74
N VAL A 72 -5.75 -11.64 5.43
CA VAL A 72 -5.91 -10.82 4.23
C VAL A 72 -5.05 -11.43 3.12
N TYR A 73 -5.69 -11.85 2.05
CA TYR A 73 -5.02 -12.42 0.89
C TYR A 73 -5.85 -12.20 -0.38
N GLY A 74 -5.23 -12.35 -1.53
CA GLY A 74 -5.93 -12.17 -2.80
C GLY A 74 -4.99 -11.91 -3.96
N SER A 75 -5.50 -11.24 -4.98
CA SER A 75 -4.78 -10.88 -6.20
C SER A 75 -4.77 -9.38 -6.42
N ASN A 76 -3.72 -8.94 -7.12
CA ASN A 76 -3.54 -7.58 -7.60
C ASN A 76 -2.94 -7.66 -9.01
N ASN A 77 -3.42 -6.84 -9.93
CA ASN A 77 -3.07 -6.94 -11.35
C ASN A 77 -1.87 -6.08 -11.77
N TRP A 78 -1.24 -5.32 -10.87
CA TRP A 78 -0.20 -4.36 -11.24
C TRP A 78 0.98 -5.01 -11.97
N TYR A 79 1.55 -6.05 -11.39
CA TYR A 79 2.82 -6.61 -11.87
C TYR A 79 2.79 -7.32 -13.23
N TYR A 80 1.64 -7.46 -13.86
CA TYR A 80 1.56 -7.91 -15.25
C TYR A 80 0.91 -6.87 -16.16
N ALA A 81 -0.08 -6.10 -15.66
CA ALA A 81 -0.83 -5.14 -16.44
C ALA A 81 -0.16 -3.75 -16.53
N TYR A 82 0.54 -3.33 -15.46
CA TYR A 82 1.22 -2.02 -15.37
C TYR A 82 0.32 -0.85 -15.81
N GLY A 83 -0.96 -0.91 -15.43
CA GLY A 83 -1.95 0.09 -15.81
C GLY A 83 -2.66 -0.17 -17.14
N ASP A 84 -2.25 -1.14 -17.94
CA ASP A 84 -2.99 -1.60 -19.11
C ASP A 84 -4.03 -2.65 -18.71
N SER A 85 -5.00 -2.23 -17.91
CA SER A 85 -6.04 -3.07 -17.31
C SER A 85 -7.44 -2.62 -17.71
N SER A 86 -8.39 -3.52 -17.55
CA SER A 86 -9.81 -3.29 -17.86
C SER A 86 -10.73 -4.06 -16.92
N GLU A 87 -12.00 -3.68 -16.88
CA GLU A 87 -13.03 -4.43 -16.15
C GLU A 87 -13.06 -5.91 -16.56
N GLU A 88 -12.89 -6.21 -17.85
CA GLU A 88 -12.91 -7.58 -18.36
C GLU A 88 -11.75 -8.41 -17.80
N GLU A 89 -10.55 -7.84 -17.76
CA GLU A 89 -9.37 -8.49 -17.19
C GLU A 89 -9.51 -8.73 -15.69
N ILE A 90 -10.01 -7.75 -14.93
CA ILE A 90 -10.29 -7.91 -13.51
C ILE A 90 -11.28 -9.05 -13.24
N LEU A 91 -12.32 -9.18 -14.06
CA LEU A 91 -13.29 -10.26 -13.95
C LEU A 91 -12.67 -11.63 -14.30
N SER A 92 -11.79 -11.68 -15.30
CA SER A 92 -11.03 -12.89 -15.66
C SER A 92 -10.09 -13.32 -14.54
N ASP A 93 -9.34 -12.37 -13.95
CA ASP A 93 -8.44 -12.62 -12.81
C ASP A 93 -9.22 -13.08 -11.58
N THR A 94 -10.43 -12.56 -11.41
CA THR A 94 -11.33 -12.98 -10.34
C THR A 94 -11.69 -14.47 -10.49
N ASP A 95 -12.01 -14.93 -11.69
CA ASP A 95 -12.29 -16.34 -11.94
C ASP A 95 -11.07 -17.22 -11.65
N TYR A 96 -9.88 -16.72 -11.97
CA TYR A 96 -8.63 -17.43 -11.69
C TYR A 96 -8.33 -17.52 -10.20
N ILE A 97 -8.42 -16.42 -9.44
CA ILE A 97 -8.16 -16.46 -7.99
C ILE A 97 -9.17 -17.32 -7.25
N LEU A 98 -10.43 -17.31 -7.65
CA LEU A 98 -11.47 -18.17 -7.08
C LEU A 98 -11.18 -19.65 -7.30
N LYS A 99 -10.66 -20.02 -8.47
CA LYS A 99 -10.21 -21.39 -8.75
C LYS A 99 -9.04 -21.80 -7.87
N LEU A 100 -8.07 -20.90 -7.64
CA LEU A 100 -6.92 -21.17 -6.77
C LEU A 100 -7.30 -21.28 -5.30
N THR A 101 -8.37 -20.64 -4.90
CA THR A 101 -8.83 -20.58 -3.50
C THR A 101 -10.07 -21.44 -3.24
N GLU A 102 -10.34 -22.39 -4.11
CA GLU A 102 -11.48 -23.30 -3.97
C GLU A 102 -11.44 -24.01 -2.61
N GLY A 103 -12.56 -24.01 -1.90
CA GLY A 103 -12.68 -24.60 -0.55
C GLY A 103 -12.17 -23.73 0.61
N VAL A 104 -11.58 -22.58 0.34
CA VAL A 104 -11.19 -21.62 1.39
C VAL A 104 -12.40 -20.80 1.82
N LYS A 105 -12.75 -20.86 3.11
CA LYS A 105 -13.95 -20.17 3.63
C LYS A 105 -13.85 -18.65 3.64
N ASN A 106 -12.63 -18.12 3.84
CA ASN A 106 -12.39 -16.68 3.87
C ASN A 106 -12.23 -16.18 2.43
N PRO A 107 -13.10 -15.30 1.91
CA PRO A 107 -13.00 -14.82 0.54
C PRO A 107 -11.69 -14.06 0.27
N PRO A 108 -11.06 -14.27 -0.90
CA PRO A 108 -9.90 -13.49 -1.31
C PRO A 108 -10.29 -12.05 -1.68
N PHE A 109 -9.32 -11.15 -1.66
CA PHE A 109 -9.45 -9.85 -2.28
C PHE A 109 -9.09 -9.91 -3.77
N MET A 110 -9.82 -9.14 -4.59
CA MET A 110 -9.39 -8.78 -5.94
C MET A 110 -9.17 -7.27 -5.97
N VAL A 111 -7.91 -6.85 -6.07
CA VAL A 111 -7.51 -5.44 -6.01
C VAL A 111 -7.34 -4.91 -7.43
N ILE A 112 -8.11 -3.88 -7.75
CA ILE A 112 -7.93 -3.06 -8.95
C ILE A 112 -6.80 -2.09 -8.63
N ASP A 113 -5.66 -2.24 -9.28
CA ASP A 113 -4.51 -1.35 -9.07
C ASP A 113 -4.64 -0.07 -9.88
N ASP A 114 -3.61 0.74 -9.87
CA ASP A 114 -3.54 2.06 -10.51
C ASP A 114 -4.05 2.05 -11.96
N CYS A 115 -4.40 3.23 -12.47
CA CYS A 115 -4.86 3.46 -13.85
C CYS A 115 -6.34 3.13 -14.12
N TRP A 116 -7.16 2.94 -13.09
CA TRP A 116 -8.60 2.80 -13.24
C TRP A 116 -9.34 4.14 -13.36
N GLN A 117 -8.77 5.21 -12.79
CA GLN A 117 -9.40 6.52 -12.65
C GLN A 117 -9.43 7.31 -13.97
N GLU A 118 -10.38 8.23 -14.06
CA GLU A 118 -10.45 9.25 -15.13
C GLU A 118 -9.16 10.09 -15.14
N HIS A 119 -8.77 10.57 -16.29
CA HIS A 119 -7.55 11.36 -16.54
C HIS A 119 -6.22 10.66 -16.25
N HIS A 120 -6.24 9.34 -16.02
CA HIS A 120 -5.00 8.60 -15.95
C HIS A 120 -4.33 8.53 -17.33
N ARG A 121 -3.05 8.87 -17.38
CA ARG A 121 -2.16 8.65 -18.51
C ARG A 121 -0.82 8.13 -18.01
N LEU A 122 -0.27 7.14 -18.67
CA LEU A 122 1.01 6.51 -18.27
C LEU A 122 2.19 7.49 -18.28
N ASP A 123 2.09 8.58 -19.03
CA ASP A 123 3.08 9.62 -19.22
C ASP A 123 2.79 10.93 -18.45
N GLU A 124 1.67 10.97 -17.73
CA GLU A 124 1.25 12.10 -16.94
C GLU A 124 1.16 11.76 -15.45
N TYR A 125 1.07 12.80 -14.66
CA TYR A 125 0.90 12.68 -13.23
C TYR A 125 -0.46 12.07 -12.87
N ASN A 126 -0.46 11.16 -11.91
CA ASN A 126 -1.59 10.32 -11.55
C ASN A 126 -2.12 10.70 -10.15
N GLY A 127 -2.92 11.74 -10.07
CA GLY A 127 -3.40 12.34 -8.84
C GLY A 127 -4.91 12.37 -8.63
N GLY A 128 -5.64 11.55 -9.32
CA GLY A 128 -7.11 11.54 -9.23
C GLY A 128 -7.77 12.33 -10.38
N PRO A 129 -9.05 12.66 -10.29
CA PRO A 129 -9.97 12.41 -9.18
C PRO A 129 -10.26 10.92 -8.95
N TRP A 130 -10.43 10.55 -7.68
CA TRP A 130 -10.63 9.15 -7.27
C TRP A 130 -12.12 8.75 -7.19
N THR A 131 -12.96 9.46 -7.90
CA THR A 131 -14.43 9.33 -7.83
C THR A 131 -15.06 8.71 -9.07
N LYS A 132 -14.29 8.59 -10.15
CA LYS A 132 -14.79 8.13 -11.44
C LYS A 132 -13.78 7.29 -12.20
N GLY A 133 -14.24 6.19 -12.76
CA GLY A 133 -13.43 5.33 -13.63
C GLY A 133 -13.29 5.91 -15.04
N ASN A 134 -12.23 5.49 -15.74
CA ASN A 134 -12.01 5.81 -17.13
C ASN A 134 -12.84 4.92 -18.07
N ALA A 135 -12.61 5.01 -19.38
CA ALA A 135 -13.37 4.26 -20.38
C ALA A 135 -13.23 2.72 -20.27
N ARG A 136 -12.14 2.22 -19.64
CA ARG A 136 -11.93 0.78 -19.39
C ARG A 136 -12.63 0.32 -18.11
N PHE A 137 -13.00 1.27 -17.23
CA PHE A 137 -13.69 1.05 -15.96
C PHE A 137 -14.91 1.97 -15.87
N PRO A 138 -15.88 1.83 -16.78
CA PRO A 138 -16.98 2.80 -16.92
C PRO A 138 -17.95 2.81 -15.74
N ASP A 139 -18.04 1.71 -15.00
CA ASP A 139 -18.93 1.55 -13.85
C ASP A 139 -18.21 0.83 -12.69
N MET A 140 -17.46 1.58 -11.91
CA MET A 140 -16.73 1.04 -10.76
C MET A 140 -17.62 0.41 -9.69
N LYS A 141 -18.82 0.98 -9.50
CA LYS A 141 -19.78 0.40 -8.55
C LYS A 141 -20.30 -0.93 -9.07
N GLY A 142 -20.73 -0.98 -10.31
CA GLY A 142 -21.20 -2.20 -10.93
C GLY A 142 -20.11 -3.29 -10.98
N LEU A 143 -18.84 -2.90 -11.17
CA LEU A 143 -17.71 -3.83 -11.09
C LEU A 143 -17.55 -4.38 -9.67
N ALA A 144 -17.59 -3.54 -8.65
CA ALA A 144 -17.53 -3.99 -7.26
C ALA A 144 -18.67 -4.97 -6.92
N ASP A 145 -19.91 -4.65 -7.34
CA ASP A 145 -21.07 -5.52 -7.16
C ASP A 145 -20.90 -6.88 -7.88
N LYS A 146 -20.27 -6.90 -9.07
CA LYS A 146 -19.95 -8.13 -9.80
C LYS A 146 -18.90 -8.98 -9.07
N LEU A 147 -17.88 -8.34 -8.55
CA LEU A 147 -16.80 -8.99 -7.76
C LEU A 147 -17.36 -9.65 -6.50
N GLU A 148 -18.15 -8.91 -5.72
CA GLU A 148 -18.83 -9.45 -4.54
C GLU A 148 -19.74 -10.62 -4.87
N LYS A 149 -20.53 -10.49 -5.93
CA LYS A 149 -21.43 -11.58 -6.41
C LYS A 149 -20.68 -12.81 -6.85
N LYS A 150 -19.47 -12.68 -7.37
CA LYS A 150 -18.58 -13.79 -7.68
C LYS A 150 -17.98 -14.45 -6.43
N GLY A 151 -17.94 -13.77 -5.29
CA GLY A 151 -17.44 -14.30 -4.03
C GLY A 151 -16.04 -13.81 -3.64
N VAL A 152 -15.59 -12.69 -4.19
CA VAL A 152 -14.36 -12.02 -3.75
C VAL A 152 -14.70 -10.69 -3.08
N ARG A 153 -13.75 -10.16 -2.31
CA ARG A 153 -13.82 -8.82 -1.74
C ARG A 153 -13.18 -7.83 -2.71
N PRO A 154 -13.91 -6.83 -3.22
CA PRO A 154 -13.30 -5.82 -4.08
C PRO A 154 -12.31 -4.96 -3.30
N GLY A 155 -11.15 -4.73 -3.88
CA GLY A 155 -10.14 -3.79 -3.40
C GLY A 155 -9.84 -2.76 -4.48
N ILE A 156 -9.36 -1.60 -4.08
CA ILE A 156 -9.01 -0.52 -4.99
C ILE A 156 -7.76 0.20 -4.50
N TRP A 157 -6.86 0.49 -5.44
CA TRP A 157 -5.70 1.30 -5.16
C TRP A 157 -6.00 2.79 -5.34
N ILE A 158 -5.55 3.60 -4.40
CA ILE A 158 -5.65 5.07 -4.44
C ILE A 158 -4.43 5.70 -3.77
N ARG A 159 -4.16 6.96 -4.11
CA ARG A 159 -3.19 7.80 -3.37
C ARG A 159 -3.95 8.75 -2.45
N LEU A 160 -4.11 8.35 -1.20
CA LEU A 160 -4.95 9.04 -0.21
C LEU A 160 -4.66 10.54 -0.02
N LEU A 161 -3.41 10.95 -0.17
CA LEU A 161 -2.97 12.33 0.10
C LEU A 161 -2.63 13.10 -1.18
N LEU A 162 -2.96 12.54 -2.33
CA LEU A 162 -2.67 13.13 -3.61
C LEU A 162 -3.96 13.39 -4.37
N ASN A 163 -4.18 14.65 -4.71
CA ASN A 163 -5.31 15.11 -5.50
C ASN A 163 -4.87 16.23 -6.41
N GLU A 164 -5.15 16.11 -7.70
CA GLU A 164 -4.87 17.13 -8.71
C GLU A 164 -6.07 18.03 -8.99
N ASP A 165 -7.20 17.79 -8.38
CA ASP A 165 -8.35 18.66 -8.52
C ASP A 165 -8.17 19.90 -7.64
N GLU A 166 -7.87 21.02 -8.27
CA GLU A 166 -7.68 22.31 -7.59
C GLU A 166 -8.94 22.80 -6.86
N ASN A 167 -10.10 22.20 -7.11
CA ASN A 167 -11.38 22.56 -6.48
C ASN A 167 -11.68 21.75 -5.21
N ILE A 168 -10.85 20.77 -4.87
CA ILE A 168 -10.96 20.03 -3.63
C ILE A 168 -9.96 20.59 -2.62
N PRO A 169 -10.42 21.19 -1.51
CA PRO A 169 -9.58 21.82 -0.50
C PRO A 169 -8.71 20.83 0.30
#